data_e928bb136a08608fb1111e68cb676ad2
#
_entry.id   e928bb136a08608fb1111e68cb676ad2
#
_cell.length_a   1.000
_cell.length_b   1.000
_cell.length_c   1.000
_cell.angle_alpha   90.00
_cell.angle_beta   90.00
_cell.angle_gamma   90.00
#
_symmetry.space_group_name_H-M   'P 1'
#
loop_
_entity.id
_entity.type
_entity.pdbx_description
1 polymer ?
#
loop_
_entity_poly.entity_id
_entity_poly.type
_entity_poly.pdbx_seq_one_letter_code
_entity_poly.pdbx_strand_id
1 'polypeptide(L)'
;MSVFLIRAVTIAALLSGVAQRSSAQPSRPANGPSLDRPCSFVTAAQMADLLGTPGVTATDEHFRCKYVVGKGWLETKLMNIELKMTRDIYDYNKAHGKPVPGVGDQAYQLGATLAAKVGDVLVVVDGSNVPRSPDNARLKAIALKIIQGIP
;
A
#
# COMPACT_ATOMS: atom_id res chain seq x y z
N MET A 1 54.50 -58.54 35.22
CA MET A 1 53.99 -58.69 33.84
C MET A 1 52.54 -58.21 33.86
N SER A 2 52.30 -56.98 33.42
CA SER A 2 50.97 -56.36 33.43
C SER A 2 50.52 -56.15 32.00
N VAL A 3 49.45 -56.79 31.62
CA VAL A 3 48.85 -56.72 30.26
C VAL A 3 47.90 -55.54 30.28
N PHE A 4 48.17 -54.51 29.45
CA PHE A 4 47.29 -53.35 29.22
C PHE A 4 46.28 -53.73 28.13
N LEU A 5 45.01 -53.77 28.46
CA LEU A 5 43.87 -53.92 27.57
C LEU A 5 43.49 -52.55 27.02
N ILE A 6 43.76 -52.31 25.74
CA ILE A 6 43.29 -51.09 25.05
C ILE A 6 41.85 -51.33 24.62
N ARG A 7 40.92 -50.59 25.19
CA ARG A 7 39.51 -50.52 24.74
C ARG A 7 39.40 -49.48 23.61
N ALA A 8 39.07 -49.95 22.44
CA ALA A 8 38.69 -49.10 21.32
C ALA A 8 37.33 -48.47 21.55
N VAL A 9 37.25 -47.14 21.62
CA VAL A 9 36.00 -46.38 21.67
C VAL A 9 35.60 -46.02 20.25
N THR A 10 34.54 -46.64 19.74
CA THR A 10 33.96 -46.30 18.44
C THR A 10 33.04 -45.12 18.59
N ILE A 11 33.42 -43.95 18.07
CA ILE A 11 32.59 -42.76 18.03
C ILE A 11 31.72 -42.84 16.78
N ALA A 12 30.42 -43.11 17.00
CA ALA A 12 29.43 -43.04 15.94
C ALA A 12 29.06 -41.53 15.72
N ALA A 13 29.50 -40.98 14.60
CA ALA A 13 29.10 -39.64 14.18
C ALA A 13 27.64 -39.66 13.67
N LEU A 14 26.72 -39.14 14.47
CA LEU A 14 25.36 -38.86 14.07
C LEU A 14 25.35 -37.60 13.19
N LEU A 15 25.27 -37.76 11.88
CA LEU A 15 24.98 -36.69 10.93
C LEU A 15 23.51 -36.28 11.08
N SER A 16 23.25 -35.28 11.91
CA SER A 16 21.98 -34.61 11.99
C SER A 16 21.79 -33.75 10.75
N GLY A 17 21.07 -34.29 9.76
CA GLY A 17 20.60 -33.54 8.60
C GLY A 17 19.68 -32.42 9.03
N VAL A 18 20.18 -31.19 9.07
CA VAL A 18 19.35 -29.99 9.21
C VAL A 18 18.58 -29.82 7.91
N ALA A 19 17.33 -30.27 7.89
CA ALA A 19 16.40 -29.96 6.83
C ALA A 19 16.16 -28.44 6.83
N GLN A 20 16.82 -27.72 5.91
CA GLN A 20 16.50 -26.32 5.61
C GLN A 20 15.07 -26.30 5.07
N ARG A 21 14.12 -25.95 5.95
CA ARG A 21 12.79 -25.56 5.53
C ARG A 21 12.95 -24.23 4.77
N SER A 22 13.04 -24.32 3.45
CA SER A 22 12.80 -23.16 2.58
C SER A 22 11.37 -22.69 2.90
N SER A 23 11.30 -21.59 3.64
CA SER A 23 10.03 -20.87 3.84
C SER A 23 9.68 -20.30 2.46
N ALA A 24 8.93 -21.06 1.68
CA ALA A 24 8.30 -20.54 0.47
C ALA A 24 7.36 -19.43 0.94
N GLN A 25 7.82 -18.20 0.75
CA GLN A 25 6.99 -17.02 0.94
C GLN A 25 5.77 -17.21 0.04
N PRO A 26 4.52 -17.14 0.56
CA PRO A 26 3.35 -17.33 -0.28
C PRO A 26 3.43 -16.34 -1.43
N SER A 27 3.57 -16.85 -2.65
CA SER A 27 3.59 -16.04 -3.87
C SER A 27 2.26 -15.28 -3.92
N ARG A 28 2.35 -13.96 -3.78
CA ARG A 28 1.20 -13.05 -3.89
C ARG A 28 0.51 -13.36 -5.22
N PRO A 29 -0.83 -13.53 -5.26
CA PRO A 29 -1.51 -13.80 -6.52
C PRO A 29 -1.14 -12.73 -7.54
N ALA A 30 -0.74 -13.13 -8.73
CA ALA A 30 -0.25 -12.27 -9.81
C ALA A 30 -1.23 -11.13 -10.21
N ASN A 31 -2.48 -11.20 -9.72
CA ASN A 31 -3.56 -10.26 -10.00
C ASN A 31 -3.97 -9.39 -8.79
N GLY A 32 -3.22 -9.42 -7.67
CA GLY A 32 -3.48 -8.57 -6.50
C GLY A 32 -3.15 -7.09 -6.75
N PRO A 33 -3.60 -6.17 -5.84
CA PRO A 33 -3.20 -4.77 -5.88
C PRO A 33 -1.68 -4.62 -5.88
N SER A 34 -1.15 -3.69 -6.70
CA SER A 34 0.28 -3.44 -6.85
C SER A 34 0.55 -1.95 -6.98
N LEU A 35 1.64 -1.47 -6.35
CA LEU A 35 2.06 -0.07 -6.47
C LEU A 35 2.42 0.32 -7.90
N ASP A 36 2.86 -0.63 -8.73
CA ASP A 36 3.13 -0.41 -10.16
C ASP A 36 1.84 -0.28 -10.99
N ARG A 37 0.70 -0.63 -10.42
CA ARG A 37 -0.62 -0.54 -11.04
C ARG A 37 -1.60 0.09 -10.04
N PRO A 38 -1.54 1.40 -9.82
CA PRO A 38 -2.35 2.09 -8.81
C PRO A 38 -3.86 1.89 -8.97
N CYS A 39 -4.36 1.74 -10.19
CA CYS A 39 -5.77 1.46 -10.44
C CYS A 39 -6.22 0.06 -9.96
N SER A 40 -5.28 -0.83 -9.61
CA SER A 40 -5.60 -2.14 -9.06
C SER A 40 -6.09 -2.09 -7.61
N PHE A 41 -5.85 -1.00 -6.88
CA PHE A 41 -6.33 -0.81 -5.50
C PHE A 41 -7.81 -0.44 -5.45
N VAL A 42 -8.27 0.37 -6.40
CA VAL A 42 -9.67 0.73 -6.55
C VAL A 42 -10.00 0.68 -8.04
N THR A 43 -10.86 -0.24 -8.44
CA THR A 43 -11.29 -0.34 -9.84
C THR A 43 -12.23 0.81 -10.23
N ALA A 44 -12.43 1.05 -11.53
CA ALA A 44 -13.35 2.07 -12.00
C ALA A 44 -14.79 1.85 -11.48
N ALA A 45 -15.25 0.60 -11.40
CA ALA A 45 -16.56 0.26 -10.85
C ALA A 45 -16.66 0.59 -9.35
N GLN A 46 -15.65 0.21 -8.56
CA GLN A 46 -15.60 0.54 -7.14
C GLN A 46 -15.54 2.06 -6.91
N MET A 47 -14.80 2.79 -7.75
CA MET A 47 -14.75 4.25 -7.67
C MET A 47 -16.11 4.87 -8.02
N ALA A 48 -16.81 4.34 -9.02
CA ALA A 48 -18.18 4.76 -9.36
C ALA A 48 -19.13 4.60 -8.18
N ASP A 49 -19.06 3.47 -7.48
CA ASP A 49 -19.86 3.20 -6.27
C ASP A 49 -19.52 4.17 -5.13
N LEU A 50 -18.22 4.38 -4.84
CA LEU A 50 -17.75 5.27 -3.79
C LEU A 50 -18.16 6.74 -4.03
N LEU A 51 -18.18 7.16 -5.30
CA LEU A 51 -18.58 8.52 -5.69
C LEU A 51 -20.10 8.67 -5.91
N GLY A 52 -20.82 7.56 -6.04
CA GLY A 52 -22.22 7.57 -6.45
C GLY A 52 -22.42 8.11 -7.88
N THR A 53 -21.44 7.90 -8.77
CA THR A 53 -21.42 8.44 -10.13
C THR A 53 -21.13 7.33 -11.12
N PRO A 54 -22.07 6.96 -12.02
CA PRO A 54 -21.86 5.94 -13.02
C PRO A 54 -20.90 6.40 -14.12
N GLY A 55 -20.36 5.44 -14.90
CA GLY A 55 -19.55 5.73 -16.07
C GLY A 55 -18.12 6.22 -15.77
N VAL A 56 -17.60 5.93 -14.58
CA VAL A 56 -16.20 6.21 -14.26
C VAL A 56 -15.29 5.31 -15.08
N THR A 57 -14.24 5.89 -15.66
CA THR A 57 -13.14 5.15 -16.30
C THR A 57 -11.85 5.38 -15.52
N ALA A 58 -10.92 4.43 -15.58
CA ALA A 58 -9.66 4.49 -14.85
C ALA A 58 -8.48 4.26 -15.81
N THR A 59 -7.40 5.00 -15.61
CA THR A 59 -6.16 4.88 -16.38
C THR A 59 -4.98 4.88 -15.43
N ASP A 60 -4.13 3.83 -15.51
CA ASP A 60 -2.87 3.77 -14.79
C ASP A 60 -1.83 4.71 -15.44
N GLU A 61 -1.21 5.55 -14.60
CA GLU A 61 -0.14 6.45 -15.00
C GLU A 61 0.99 6.39 -13.95
N HIS A 62 1.94 5.48 -14.12
CA HIS A 62 3.05 5.24 -13.18
C HIS A 62 2.54 5.03 -11.73
N PHE A 63 2.83 5.99 -10.83
CA PHE A 63 2.46 5.94 -9.41
C PHE A 63 1.04 6.48 -9.14
N ARG A 64 0.26 6.78 -10.17
CA ARG A 64 -1.10 7.34 -10.02
C ARG A 64 -2.14 6.60 -10.85
N CYS A 65 -3.35 6.54 -10.33
CA CYS A 65 -4.55 6.19 -11.07
C CYS A 65 -5.40 7.43 -11.30
N LYS A 66 -5.72 7.70 -12.55
CA LYS A 66 -6.63 8.79 -12.94
C LYS A 66 -8.01 8.24 -13.25
N TYR A 67 -9.01 8.71 -12.54
CA TYR A 67 -10.42 8.36 -12.73
C TYR A 67 -11.13 9.53 -13.40
N VAL A 68 -11.66 9.31 -14.61
CA VAL A 68 -12.50 10.31 -15.26
C VAL A 68 -13.92 10.21 -14.73
N VAL A 69 -14.45 11.33 -14.23
CA VAL A 69 -15.73 11.43 -13.53
C VAL A 69 -16.54 12.56 -14.16
N GLY A 70 -17.40 12.24 -15.11
CA GLY A 70 -18.14 13.23 -15.88
C GLY A 70 -17.20 14.14 -16.69
N LYS A 71 -17.22 15.46 -16.41
CA LYS A 71 -16.35 16.45 -17.08
C LYS A 71 -15.03 16.73 -16.31
N GLY A 72 -14.79 16.01 -15.23
CA GLY A 72 -13.60 16.18 -14.41
C GLY A 72 -12.88 14.86 -14.17
N TRP A 73 -11.95 14.87 -13.24
CA TRP A 73 -11.21 13.67 -12.84
C TRP A 73 -10.82 13.72 -11.36
N LEU A 74 -10.65 12.53 -10.79
CA LEU A 74 -10.07 12.30 -9.48
C LEU A 74 -8.76 11.53 -9.67
N GLU A 75 -7.77 11.84 -8.89
CA GLU A 75 -6.49 11.12 -8.89
C GLU A 75 -6.26 10.42 -7.55
N THR A 76 -5.71 9.20 -7.62
CA THR A 76 -5.09 8.55 -6.46
C THR A 76 -3.62 8.33 -6.76
N LYS A 77 -2.75 8.68 -5.82
CA LYS A 77 -1.29 8.51 -5.96
C LYS A 77 -0.78 7.63 -4.83
N LEU A 78 0.10 6.70 -5.18
CA LEU A 78 0.76 5.80 -4.25
C LEU A 78 2.26 5.93 -4.48
N MET A 79 2.96 6.48 -3.52
CA MET A 79 4.36 6.86 -3.67
C MET A 79 5.17 6.42 -2.44
N ASN A 80 6.42 6.03 -2.66
CA ASN A 80 7.32 5.77 -1.55
C ASN A 80 7.65 7.07 -0.82
N ILE A 81 7.43 7.11 0.50
CA ILE A 81 7.64 8.29 1.36
C ILE A 81 9.12 8.69 1.46
N GLU A 82 10.05 7.79 1.18
CA GLU A 82 11.49 8.08 1.20
C GLU A 82 11.93 9.03 0.07
N LEU A 83 11.15 9.12 -1.02
CA LEU A 83 11.42 10.10 -2.07
C LEU A 83 11.21 11.52 -1.54
N LYS A 84 12.17 12.41 -1.78
CA LYS A 84 12.12 13.81 -1.30
C LYS A 84 10.82 14.51 -1.73
N MET A 85 10.45 14.39 -3.00
CA MET A 85 9.21 14.98 -3.53
C MET A 85 7.97 14.49 -2.78
N THR A 86 7.91 13.22 -2.42
CA THR A 86 6.79 12.62 -1.70
C THR A 86 6.71 13.15 -0.27
N ARG A 87 7.85 13.26 0.41
CA ARG A 87 7.92 13.88 1.74
C ARG A 87 7.47 15.33 1.72
N ASP A 88 7.92 16.10 0.76
CA ASP A 88 7.54 17.52 0.63
C ASP A 88 6.01 17.67 0.48
N ILE A 89 5.36 16.81 -0.30
CA ILE A 89 3.89 16.77 -0.41
C ILE A 89 3.24 16.43 0.93
N TYR A 90 3.75 15.40 1.61
CA TYR A 90 3.20 14.99 2.89
C TYR A 90 3.37 16.08 3.96
N ASP A 91 4.56 16.65 4.08
CA ASP A 91 4.85 17.70 5.05
C ASP A 91 4.03 18.97 4.80
N TYR A 92 3.80 19.33 3.54
CA TYR A 92 2.91 20.42 3.18
C TYR A 92 1.47 20.15 3.65
N ASN A 93 0.92 18.97 3.37
CA ASN A 93 -0.43 18.60 3.83
C ASN A 93 -0.52 18.54 5.36
N LYS A 94 0.52 18.06 6.04
CA LYS A 94 0.61 18.05 7.50
C LYS A 94 0.60 19.45 8.10
N ALA A 95 1.32 20.39 7.49
CA ALA A 95 1.43 21.76 7.99
C ALA A 95 0.15 22.58 7.79
N HIS A 96 -0.61 22.33 6.72
CA HIS A 96 -1.73 23.18 6.30
C HIS A 96 -3.08 22.48 6.34
N GLY A 97 -3.11 21.17 6.44
CA GLY A 97 -4.32 20.37 6.45
C GLY A 97 -4.87 20.11 7.85
N LYS A 98 -6.07 19.58 7.90
CA LYS A 98 -6.71 19.10 9.14
C LYS A 98 -6.41 17.62 9.31
N PRO A 99 -6.07 17.13 10.53
CA PRO A 99 -5.87 15.72 10.78
C PRO A 99 -7.15 14.92 10.54
N VAL A 100 -7.00 13.74 9.93
CA VAL A 100 -8.09 12.80 9.66
C VAL A 100 -7.84 11.50 10.42
N PRO A 101 -8.47 11.30 11.58
CA PRO A 101 -8.24 10.12 12.41
C PRO A 101 -8.75 8.84 11.74
N GLY A 102 -8.04 7.72 12.02
CA GLY A 102 -8.43 6.39 11.56
C GLY A 102 -8.17 6.15 10.06
N VAL A 103 -7.20 6.84 9.47
CA VAL A 103 -6.74 6.62 8.10
C VAL A 103 -5.22 6.47 8.11
N GLY A 104 -4.74 5.25 7.88
CA GLY A 104 -3.32 4.93 7.95
C GLY A 104 -2.70 5.25 9.32
N ASP A 105 -1.39 5.44 9.32
CA ASP A 105 -0.63 5.86 10.53
C ASP A 105 -0.91 7.32 10.87
N GLN A 106 -0.98 8.16 9.85
CA GLN A 106 -1.31 9.58 9.94
C GLN A 106 -1.95 10.03 8.62
N ALA A 107 -2.98 10.87 8.70
CA ALA A 107 -3.59 11.48 7.53
C ALA A 107 -3.98 12.93 7.77
N TYR A 108 -3.95 13.70 6.70
CA TYR A 108 -4.29 15.12 6.70
C TYR A 108 -5.12 15.45 5.46
N GLN A 109 -6.12 16.30 5.64
CA GLN A 109 -6.95 16.79 4.55
C GLN A 109 -6.77 18.29 4.35
N LEU A 110 -6.51 18.68 3.11
CA LEU A 110 -6.43 20.06 2.68
C LEU A 110 -7.37 20.27 1.48
N GLY A 111 -8.48 20.98 1.69
CA GLY A 111 -9.51 21.13 0.67
C GLY A 111 -10.06 19.78 0.21
N ALA A 112 -10.02 19.53 -1.09
CA ALA A 112 -10.46 18.28 -1.72
C ALA A 112 -9.35 17.20 -1.83
N THR A 113 -8.22 17.39 -1.15
CA THR A 113 -7.09 16.46 -1.15
C THR A 113 -6.92 15.84 0.23
N LEU A 114 -6.82 14.51 0.29
CA LEU A 114 -6.46 13.74 1.48
C LEU A 114 -5.12 13.06 1.24
N ALA A 115 -4.17 13.26 2.15
CA ALA A 115 -2.88 12.58 2.15
C ALA A 115 -2.73 11.73 3.41
N ALA A 116 -2.44 10.44 3.24
CA ALA A 116 -2.26 9.49 4.34
C ALA A 116 -0.93 8.76 4.22
N LYS A 117 -0.23 8.60 5.34
CA LYS A 117 0.97 7.75 5.45
C LYS A 117 0.57 6.37 5.95
N VAL A 118 1.10 5.32 5.33
CA VAL A 118 0.94 3.91 5.73
C VAL A 118 2.30 3.22 5.58
N GLY A 119 2.97 2.95 6.68
CA GLY A 119 4.35 2.47 6.64
C GLY A 119 5.23 3.40 5.80
N ASP A 120 5.81 2.87 4.73
CA ASP A 120 6.68 3.62 3.81
C ASP A 120 5.95 4.13 2.55
N VAL A 121 4.61 4.07 2.54
CA VAL A 121 3.80 4.50 1.39
C VAL A 121 3.00 5.74 1.74
N LEU A 122 3.04 6.73 0.86
CA LEU A 122 2.11 7.86 0.86
C LEU A 122 0.96 7.57 -0.10
N VAL A 123 -0.25 7.65 0.43
CA VAL A 123 -1.51 7.57 -0.32
C VAL A 123 -2.10 8.96 -0.44
N VAL A 124 -2.27 9.46 -1.65
CA VAL A 124 -2.95 10.76 -1.89
C VAL A 124 -4.21 10.50 -2.70
N VAL A 125 -5.33 11.05 -2.24
CA VAL A 125 -6.61 11.10 -2.96
C VAL A 125 -6.90 12.57 -3.26
N ASP A 126 -6.89 12.94 -4.53
CA ASP A 126 -7.10 14.31 -4.99
C ASP A 126 -8.35 14.41 -5.85
N GLY A 127 -9.39 15.02 -5.29
CA GLY A 127 -10.68 15.25 -5.93
C GLY A 127 -10.89 16.70 -6.38
N SER A 128 -9.84 17.54 -6.42
CA SER A 128 -9.95 18.97 -6.73
C SER A 128 -10.48 19.25 -8.14
N ASN A 129 -10.28 18.32 -9.07
CA ASN A 129 -10.71 18.45 -10.47
C ASN A 129 -12.07 17.81 -10.77
N VAL A 130 -12.78 17.32 -9.75
CA VAL A 130 -14.17 16.85 -9.91
C VAL A 130 -15.11 18.05 -9.79
N PRO A 131 -16.06 18.28 -10.72
CA PRO A 131 -16.95 19.45 -10.70
C PRO A 131 -17.75 19.62 -9.39
N ARG A 132 -18.03 18.50 -8.72
CA ARG A 132 -18.51 18.47 -7.33
C ARG A 132 -17.52 17.67 -6.54
N SER A 133 -16.54 18.37 -5.97
CA SER A 133 -15.51 17.73 -5.16
C SER A 133 -16.11 16.76 -4.15
N PRO A 134 -15.55 15.55 -4.02
CA PRO A 134 -15.98 14.60 -3.02
C PRO A 134 -15.91 15.22 -1.63
N ASP A 135 -16.91 14.95 -0.81
CA ASP A 135 -16.89 15.34 0.61
C ASP A 135 -15.81 14.54 1.39
N ASN A 136 -15.55 14.97 2.61
CA ASN A 136 -14.54 14.38 3.47
C ASN A 136 -14.79 12.88 3.71
N ALA A 137 -16.04 12.45 3.80
CA ALA A 137 -16.40 11.06 4.03
C ALA A 137 -16.04 10.18 2.84
N ARG A 138 -16.29 10.66 1.62
CA ARG A 138 -15.92 9.95 0.37
C ARG A 138 -14.42 9.89 0.17
N LEU A 139 -13.69 11.00 0.38
CA LEU A 139 -12.22 11.00 0.30
C LEU A 139 -11.63 10.00 1.30
N LYS A 140 -12.15 9.98 2.53
CA LYS A 140 -11.77 9.02 3.56
C LYS A 140 -12.07 7.58 3.14
N ALA A 141 -13.26 7.30 2.59
CA ALA A 141 -13.65 5.97 2.15
C ALA A 141 -12.74 5.45 1.01
N ILE A 142 -12.39 6.31 0.05
CA ILE A 142 -11.46 5.98 -1.03
C ILE A 142 -10.08 5.67 -0.47
N ALA A 143 -9.54 6.52 0.41
CA ALA A 143 -8.24 6.30 1.04
C ALA A 143 -8.19 4.98 1.82
N LEU A 144 -9.21 4.68 2.63
CA LEU A 144 -9.32 3.42 3.37
C LEU A 144 -9.37 2.20 2.46
N LYS A 145 -10.08 2.30 1.33
CA LYS A 145 -10.14 1.22 0.35
C LYS A 145 -8.78 0.92 -0.26
N ILE A 146 -7.99 1.96 -0.56
CA ILE A 146 -6.62 1.82 -1.06
C ILE A 146 -5.73 1.18 0.02
N ILE A 147 -5.77 1.70 1.25
CA ILE A 147 -4.94 1.26 2.38
C ILE A 147 -5.14 -0.22 2.69
N GLN A 148 -6.36 -0.72 2.60
CA GLN A 148 -6.67 -2.15 2.79
C GLN A 148 -5.94 -3.07 1.80
N GLY A 149 -5.53 -2.56 0.65
CA GLY A 149 -4.78 -3.31 -0.37
C GLY A 149 -3.26 -3.19 -0.23
N ILE A 150 -2.75 -2.28 0.60
CA ILE A 150 -1.31 -2.11 0.84
C ILE A 150 -0.82 -3.25 1.73
N PRO A 151 0.29 -3.94 1.37
CA PRO A 151 0.81 -5.09 2.11
C PRO A 151 1.38 -4.71 3.47
#